data_d6c732b363fe456bc519139ca86cae9b
#
_entry.id   d6c732b363fe456bc519139ca86cae9b
#
_cell.length_a   1.000
_cell.length_b   1.000
_cell.length_c   1.000
_cell.angle_alpha   90.00
_cell.angle_beta   90.00
_cell.angle_gamma   90.00
#
_symmetry.space_group_name_H-M   'P 1'
#
loop_
_entity.id
_entity.type
_entity.pdbx_description
1 polymer ?
#
loop_
_entity_poly.entity_id
_entity_poly.type
_entity_poly.pdbx_seq_one_letter_code
_entity_poly.pdbx_strand_id
1 'polypeptide(L)'
;MSLFAGRPIKRLSLLARGGVGLAVAEFLASRRGLEVVSYQATDLAPRLRRLFPRAKAVKDPTTAAYAAHLRRDADCVFSAHCAVVLPPRVLDATPHPINLHPGYLPWGRGYWPTYWAIADRSPAGCTLHRMVALVDKGEIIARKRVPVLPTDDGQTLTARVAKAEAVLVREMWADLASGRYPTFRPREKGTYHDRAEGLSARRLKGSTRMTARQFTDLARAFTDTRFDGMSVDGVYLRLSLHEAKK
;
A
#
# COMPACT_ATOMS: atom_id res chain seq x y z
N MET A 1 -1.55 14.07 18.39
CA MET A 1 -0.57 14.19 17.30
C MET A 1 0.78 14.50 17.92
N SER A 2 1.82 13.76 17.56
CA SER A 2 3.21 14.03 17.95
C SER A 2 4.03 14.42 16.72
N LEU A 3 5.16 15.07 16.91
CA LEU A 3 6.09 15.37 15.83
C LEU A 3 7.24 14.36 15.90
N PHE A 4 7.40 13.57 14.85
CA PHE A 4 8.64 12.81 14.69
C PHE A 4 9.74 13.74 14.18
N ALA A 5 10.90 13.69 14.80
CA ALA A 5 12.08 14.46 14.41
C ALA A 5 13.28 13.51 14.29
N GLY A 6 13.68 13.27 13.06
CA GLY A 6 14.89 12.52 12.71
C GLY A 6 15.82 13.37 11.84
N ARG A 7 16.89 12.74 11.33
CA ARG A 7 17.77 13.41 10.36
C ARG A 7 17.04 13.57 9.02
N PRO A 8 17.38 14.59 8.21
CA PRO A 8 16.82 14.76 6.86
C PRO A 8 17.04 13.52 5.99
N ILE A 9 16.06 13.23 5.12
CA ILE A 9 16.14 12.14 4.14
C ILE A 9 16.87 12.65 2.90
N LYS A 10 18.15 12.33 2.77
CA LYS A 10 18.97 12.63 1.59
C LYS A 10 19.28 11.38 0.77
N ARG A 11 19.33 10.22 1.41
CA ARG A 11 19.63 8.93 0.80
C ARG A 11 18.51 7.94 1.12
N LEU A 12 17.90 7.37 0.09
CA LEU A 12 16.71 6.56 0.20
C LEU A 12 16.88 5.19 -0.49
N SER A 13 16.47 4.12 0.17
CA SER A 13 16.25 2.82 -0.44
C SER A 13 14.78 2.65 -0.80
N LEU A 14 14.48 2.33 -2.07
CA LEU A 14 13.13 2.25 -2.61
C LEU A 14 12.69 0.81 -2.80
N LEU A 15 11.61 0.41 -2.13
CA LEU A 15 10.93 -0.86 -2.35
C LEU A 15 9.62 -0.58 -3.11
N ALA A 16 9.64 -0.71 -4.44
CA ALA A 16 8.54 -0.28 -5.30
C ALA A 16 8.04 -1.42 -6.19
N ARG A 17 6.72 -1.49 -6.38
CA ARG A 17 6.06 -2.45 -7.26
C ARG A 17 4.85 -1.84 -7.96
N GLY A 18 4.57 -2.31 -9.19
CA GLY A 18 3.39 -1.90 -9.97
C GLY A 18 3.36 -0.42 -10.34
N GLY A 19 2.21 0.05 -10.83
CA GLY A 19 2.05 1.42 -11.35
C GLY A 19 2.26 2.52 -10.30
N VAL A 20 1.79 2.31 -9.06
CA VAL A 20 1.99 3.27 -7.96
C VAL A 20 3.47 3.35 -7.59
N GLY A 21 4.15 2.19 -7.47
CA GLY A 21 5.59 2.16 -7.21
C GLY A 21 6.40 2.89 -8.28
N LEU A 22 6.01 2.76 -9.56
CA LEU A 22 6.64 3.49 -10.64
C LEU A 22 6.39 5.00 -10.53
N ALA A 23 5.15 5.42 -10.30
CA ALA A 23 4.82 6.85 -10.17
C ALA A 23 5.56 7.50 -8.98
N VAL A 24 5.73 6.77 -7.87
CA VAL A 24 6.56 7.21 -6.74
C VAL A 24 8.03 7.31 -7.15
N ALA A 25 8.56 6.33 -7.87
CA ALA A 25 9.96 6.35 -8.33
C ALA A 25 10.25 7.53 -9.27
N GLU A 26 9.38 7.80 -10.22
CA GLU A 26 9.48 8.94 -11.14
C GLU A 26 9.43 10.27 -10.38
N PHE A 27 8.53 10.39 -9.41
CA PHE A 27 8.48 11.55 -8.54
C PHE A 27 9.79 11.73 -7.75
N LEU A 28 10.32 10.67 -7.13
CA LEU A 28 11.56 10.72 -6.35
C LEU A 28 12.77 11.08 -7.25
N ALA A 29 12.84 10.56 -8.48
CA ALA A 29 13.88 10.87 -9.42
C ALA A 29 13.94 12.36 -9.81
N SER A 30 12.80 13.06 -9.71
CA SER A 30 12.73 14.52 -9.98
C SER A 30 13.12 15.39 -8.78
N ARG A 31 13.46 14.80 -7.61
CA ARG A 31 13.77 15.57 -6.39
C ARG A 31 15.25 15.92 -6.31
N ARG A 32 15.55 17.22 -6.31
CA ARG A 32 16.94 17.72 -6.14
C ARG A 32 17.41 17.42 -4.70
N GLY A 33 18.65 16.98 -4.56
CA GLY A 33 19.26 16.69 -3.25
C GLY A 33 18.85 15.35 -2.63
N LEU A 34 18.04 14.53 -3.34
CA LEU A 34 17.72 13.15 -2.99
C LEU A 34 18.53 12.18 -3.85
N GLU A 35 19.18 11.22 -3.21
CA GLU A 35 19.82 10.09 -3.85
C GLU A 35 19.05 8.80 -3.53
N VAL A 36 18.62 8.06 -4.54
CA VAL A 36 18.15 6.68 -4.36
C VAL A 36 19.36 5.76 -4.41
N VAL A 37 19.77 5.23 -3.26
CA VAL A 37 21.00 4.40 -3.09
C VAL A 37 20.77 2.93 -3.42
N SER A 38 19.52 2.46 -3.33
CA SER A 38 19.15 1.11 -3.75
C SER A 38 17.66 1.01 -4.06
N TYR A 39 17.30 -0.02 -4.83
CA TYR A 39 15.91 -0.35 -5.14
C TYR A 39 15.70 -1.87 -5.16
N GLN A 40 14.47 -2.31 -4.86
CA GLN A 40 14.12 -3.71 -4.97
C GLN A 40 14.05 -4.16 -6.43
N ALA A 41 14.67 -5.31 -6.73
CA ALA A 41 14.65 -5.93 -8.06
C ALA A 41 13.30 -6.64 -8.30
N THR A 42 12.28 -5.88 -8.70
CA THR A 42 10.94 -6.36 -9.07
C THR A 42 10.74 -6.30 -10.59
N ASP A 43 9.49 -6.45 -11.04
CA ASP A 43 9.04 -6.17 -12.41
C ASP A 43 9.43 -4.75 -12.91
N LEU A 44 9.63 -3.82 -11.99
CA LEU A 44 10.06 -2.45 -12.31
C LEU A 44 11.58 -2.30 -12.50
N ALA A 45 12.38 -3.32 -12.22
CA ALA A 45 13.84 -3.21 -12.21
C ALA A 45 14.45 -2.54 -13.48
N PRO A 46 13.99 -2.82 -14.73
CA PRO A 46 14.51 -2.16 -15.91
C PRO A 46 14.26 -0.66 -15.92
N ARG A 47 13.07 -0.21 -15.44
CA ARG A 47 12.72 1.21 -15.35
C ARG A 47 13.46 1.90 -14.21
N LEU A 48 13.55 1.26 -13.03
CA LEU A 48 14.26 1.78 -11.87
C LEU A 48 15.77 1.95 -12.15
N ARG A 49 16.38 1.04 -12.91
CA ARG A 49 17.77 1.18 -13.35
C ARG A 49 17.98 2.42 -14.23
N ARG A 50 17.03 2.76 -15.10
CA ARG A 50 17.10 3.97 -15.91
C ARG A 50 16.95 5.25 -15.08
N LEU A 51 16.03 5.25 -14.11
CA LEU A 51 15.80 6.38 -13.21
C LEU A 51 16.96 6.58 -12.23
N PHE A 52 17.55 5.48 -11.75
CA PHE A 52 18.57 5.47 -10.70
C PHE A 52 19.78 4.62 -11.10
N PRO A 53 20.58 5.06 -12.09
CA PRO A 53 21.64 4.24 -12.69
C PRO A 53 22.77 3.88 -11.71
N ARG A 54 22.94 4.65 -10.63
CA ARG A 54 23.95 4.40 -9.59
C ARG A 54 23.41 3.57 -8.42
N ALA A 55 22.10 3.34 -8.34
CA ALA A 55 21.48 2.63 -7.24
C ALA A 55 21.70 1.12 -7.33
N LYS A 56 21.93 0.49 -6.19
CA LYS A 56 22.09 -0.97 -6.08
C LYS A 56 20.74 -1.70 -6.21
N ALA A 57 20.66 -2.67 -7.10
CA ALA A 57 19.52 -3.58 -7.17
C ALA A 57 19.57 -4.60 -6.02
N VAL A 58 18.50 -4.69 -5.24
CA VAL A 58 18.33 -5.60 -4.09
C VAL A 58 17.35 -6.70 -4.47
N LYS A 59 17.78 -7.96 -4.45
CA LYS A 59 16.92 -9.11 -4.76
C LYS A 59 16.00 -9.44 -3.58
N ASP A 60 16.56 -9.53 -2.39
CA ASP A 60 15.84 -9.87 -1.16
C ASP A 60 16.08 -8.80 -0.09
N PRO A 61 15.04 -7.98 0.22
CA PRO A 61 15.13 -6.93 1.21
C PRO A 61 14.98 -7.42 2.67
N THR A 62 14.94 -8.73 2.91
CA THR A 62 14.84 -9.29 4.27
C THR A 62 16.19 -9.66 4.88
N THR A 63 17.27 -9.61 4.12
CA THR A 63 18.59 -10.13 4.49
C THR A 63 19.36 -9.23 5.48
N ALA A 64 20.27 -9.83 6.25
CA ALA A 64 21.20 -9.09 7.10
C ALA A 64 22.12 -8.17 6.27
N ALA A 65 22.52 -8.60 5.07
CA ALA A 65 23.32 -7.79 4.16
C ALA A 65 22.60 -6.52 3.71
N TYR A 66 21.28 -6.60 3.47
CA TYR A 66 20.47 -5.43 3.16
C TYR A 66 20.35 -4.51 4.37
N ALA A 67 20.12 -5.03 5.57
CA ALA A 67 20.10 -4.22 6.79
C ALA A 67 21.44 -3.49 7.03
N ALA A 68 22.58 -4.15 6.79
CA ALA A 68 23.91 -3.53 6.88
C ALA A 68 24.09 -2.41 5.83
N HIS A 69 23.61 -2.62 4.60
CA HIS A 69 23.59 -1.61 3.55
C HIS A 69 22.75 -0.38 3.98
N LEU A 70 21.55 -0.60 4.50
CA LEU A 70 20.70 0.52 4.97
C LEU A 70 21.36 1.35 6.08
N ARG A 71 21.97 0.71 7.09
CA ARG A 71 22.66 1.41 8.19
C ARG A 71 23.77 2.34 7.69
N ARG A 72 24.52 1.89 6.67
CA ARG A 72 25.65 2.63 6.12
C ARG A 72 25.24 3.70 5.12
N ASP A 73 24.27 3.41 4.27
CA ASP A 73 24.06 4.16 3.04
C ASP A 73 22.68 4.84 2.94
N ALA A 74 21.72 4.55 3.82
CA ALA A 74 20.37 5.07 3.69
C ALA A 74 19.87 5.80 4.94
N ASP A 75 19.16 6.90 4.74
CA ASP A 75 18.41 7.60 5.77
C ASP A 75 16.99 7.04 5.91
N CYS A 76 16.45 6.48 4.82
CA CYS A 76 15.08 6.01 4.72
C CYS A 76 15.02 4.70 3.91
N VAL A 77 14.18 3.78 4.35
CA VAL A 77 13.59 2.74 3.50
C VAL A 77 12.14 3.11 3.23
N PHE A 78 11.84 3.36 1.94
CA PHE A 78 10.50 3.75 1.50
C PHE A 78 9.86 2.59 0.71
N SER A 79 8.76 2.08 1.22
CA SER A 79 7.97 1.04 0.59
C SER A 79 6.75 1.63 -0.12
N ALA A 80 6.58 1.30 -1.39
CA ALA A 80 5.42 1.63 -2.20
C ALA A 80 4.88 0.35 -2.87
N HIS A 81 3.87 -0.26 -2.27
CA HIS A 81 3.28 -1.53 -2.70
C HIS A 81 4.24 -2.74 -2.66
N CYS A 82 5.28 -2.70 -1.82
CA CYS A 82 6.12 -3.87 -1.58
C CYS A 82 5.31 -4.94 -0.82
N ALA A 83 5.25 -6.15 -1.38
CA ALA A 83 4.53 -7.27 -0.76
C ALA A 83 5.37 -8.06 0.25
N VAL A 84 6.58 -7.58 0.58
CA VAL A 84 7.50 -8.27 1.50
C VAL A 84 7.38 -7.68 2.89
N VAL A 85 7.15 -8.52 3.89
CA VAL A 85 7.21 -8.12 5.30
C VAL A 85 8.66 -8.00 5.72
N LEU A 86 9.08 -6.79 6.08
CA LEU A 86 10.45 -6.52 6.50
C LEU A 86 10.67 -6.96 7.95
N PRO A 87 11.75 -7.70 8.25
CA PRO A 87 12.05 -8.10 9.61
C PRO A 87 12.58 -6.91 10.46
N PRO A 88 12.49 -7.00 11.80
CA PRO A 88 12.94 -5.92 12.70
C PRO A 88 14.34 -5.39 12.39
N ARG A 89 15.30 -6.29 12.11
CA ARG A 89 16.69 -5.90 11.78
C ARG A 89 16.79 -4.94 10.58
N VAL A 90 15.82 -4.97 9.65
CA VAL A 90 15.75 -4.07 8.49
C VAL A 90 15.02 -2.79 8.85
N LEU A 91 13.92 -2.89 9.60
CA LEU A 91 13.14 -1.74 10.06
C LEU A 91 13.98 -0.82 10.97
N ASP A 92 14.80 -1.40 11.84
CA ASP A 92 15.67 -0.68 12.78
C ASP A 92 16.98 -0.17 12.13
N ALA A 93 17.18 -0.49 10.84
CA ALA A 93 18.40 -0.11 10.14
C ALA A 93 18.41 1.36 9.67
N THR A 94 17.24 2.01 9.60
CA THR A 94 17.11 3.44 9.24
C THR A 94 16.17 4.16 10.19
N PRO A 95 16.32 5.49 10.40
CA PRO A 95 15.38 6.26 11.22
C PRO A 95 14.00 6.40 10.58
N HIS A 96 13.89 6.23 9.26
CA HIS A 96 12.66 6.44 8.51
C HIS A 96 12.23 5.17 7.73
N PRO A 97 11.70 4.13 8.40
CA PRO A 97 11.01 3.02 7.74
C PRO A 97 9.59 3.44 7.40
N ILE A 98 9.33 3.84 6.16
CA ILE A 98 8.05 4.41 5.71
C ILE A 98 7.38 3.51 4.69
N ASN A 99 6.07 3.32 4.83
CA ASN A 99 5.24 2.61 3.86
C ASN A 99 4.11 3.49 3.34
N LEU A 100 3.89 3.42 2.04
CA LEU A 100 2.69 3.90 1.37
C LEU A 100 1.74 2.73 1.20
N HIS A 101 0.61 2.77 1.89
CA HIS A 101 -0.36 1.69 1.98
C HIS A 101 -1.70 2.09 1.35
N PRO A 102 -2.30 1.26 0.45
CA PRO A 102 -3.56 1.57 -0.23
C PRO A 102 -4.79 1.31 0.66
N GLY A 103 -4.70 1.53 1.96
CA GLY A 103 -5.76 1.44 2.95
C GLY A 103 -5.85 2.69 3.81
N TYR A 104 -7.06 3.05 4.25
CA TYR A 104 -7.29 4.16 5.19
C TYR A 104 -7.12 3.67 6.62
N LEU A 105 -5.88 3.51 7.08
CA LEU A 105 -5.57 2.96 8.40
C LEU A 105 -6.32 3.70 9.52
N PRO A 106 -6.84 2.95 10.52
CA PRO A 106 -6.57 1.54 10.82
C PRO A 106 -7.45 0.52 10.09
N TRP A 107 -8.35 0.94 9.19
CA TRP A 107 -9.12 0.03 8.34
C TRP A 107 -8.31 -0.44 7.14
N GLY A 108 -8.56 -1.67 6.70
CA GLY A 108 -7.90 -2.27 5.54
C GLY A 108 -6.41 -2.55 5.74
N ARG A 109 -5.97 -2.97 6.95
CA ARG A 109 -4.62 -3.52 7.15
C ARG A 109 -4.48 -4.85 6.43
N GLY A 110 -3.29 -5.16 5.95
CA GLY A 110 -2.97 -6.42 5.29
C GLY A 110 -3.24 -6.43 3.79
N TYR A 111 -3.90 -7.48 3.29
CA TYR A 111 -4.09 -7.71 1.86
C TYR A 111 -5.39 -7.12 1.30
N TRP A 112 -5.33 -6.55 0.09
CA TRP A 112 -6.46 -6.03 -0.69
C TRP A 112 -7.38 -5.04 0.04
N PRO A 113 -6.83 -3.99 0.65
CA PRO A 113 -7.61 -3.06 1.47
C PRO A 113 -8.76 -2.38 0.72
N THR A 114 -8.61 -2.10 -0.57
CA THR A 114 -9.66 -1.48 -1.40
C THR A 114 -10.85 -2.42 -1.63
N TYR A 115 -10.60 -3.73 -1.75
CA TYR A 115 -11.64 -4.74 -1.87
C TYR A 115 -12.43 -4.87 -0.57
N TRP A 116 -11.72 -4.99 0.53
CA TRP A 116 -12.33 -5.07 1.85
C TRP A 116 -13.07 -3.79 2.24
N ALA A 117 -12.61 -2.61 1.77
CA ALA A 117 -13.35 -1.38 2.00
C ALA A 117 -14.75 -1.42 1.36
N ILE A 118 -14.92 -2.11 0.23
CA ILE A 118 -16.24 -2.35 -0.38
C ILE A 118 -17.00 -3.43 0.40
N ALA A 119 -16.40 -4.59 0.62
CA ALA A 119 -17.04 -5.74 1.24
C ALA A 119 -17.51 -5.45 2.68
N ASP A 120 -16.68 -4.78 3.48
CA ASP A 120 -16.94 -4.43 4.88
C ASP A 120 -17.67 -3.08 5.04
N ARG A 121 -17.84 -2.31 3.94
CA ARG A 121 -18.31 -0.91 4.00
C ARG A 121 -17.48 -0.05 4.94
N SER A 122 -16.19 -0.31 5.00
CA SER A 122 -15.26 0.45 5.81
C SER A 122 -14.65 1.64 5.05
N PRO A 123 -14.05 2.62 5.74
CA PRO A 123 -13.39 3.73 5.09
C PRO A 123 -12.30 3.26 4.11
N ALA A 124 -12.31 3.83 2.89
CA ALA A 124 -11.28 3.62 1.87
C ALA A 124 -10.36 4.83 1.74
N GLY A 125 -9.15 4.61 1.26
CA GLY A 125 -8.16 5.64 1.01
C GLY A 125 -6.75 5.10 1.02
N CYS A 126 -5.80 5.97 1.28
CA CYS A 126 -4.38 5.63 1.38
C CYS A 126 -3.73 6.26 2.61
N THR A 127 -2.62 5.68 3.04
CA THR A 127 -1.93 6.08 4.26
C THR A 127 -0.42 6.01 4.09
N LEU A 128 0.29 7.08 4.49
CA LEU A 128 1.71 7.03 4.80
C LEU A 128 1.85 6.72 6.29
N HIS A 129 2.61 5.70 6.63
CA HIS A 129 2.86 5.31 8.02
C HIS A 129 4.28 4.81 8.23
N ARG A 130 4.74 4.82 9.46
CA ARG A 130 6.00 4.19 9.85
C ARG A 130 5.80 2.67 9.87
N MET A 131 6.74 1.93 9.32
CA MET A 131 6.71 0.46 9.43
C MET A 131 7.21 0.01 10.80
N VAL A 132 6.55 -1.00 11.35
CA VAL A 132 6.91 -1.74 12.56
C VAL A 132 6.75 -3.24 12.28
N ALA A 133 7.21 -4.10 13.22
CA ALA A 133 7.14 -5.54 13.05
C ALA A 133 5.71 -6.09 12.81
N LEU A 134 4.71 -5.42 13.36
CA LEU A 134 3.30 -5.77 13.12
C LEU A 134 2.79 -5.06 11.86
N VAL A 135 2.27 -5.85 10.91
CA VAL A 135 1.80 -5.36 9.61
C VAL A 135 0.79 -4.22 9.75
N ASP A 136 1.11 -3.08 9.12
CA ASP A 136 0.31 -1.85 9.04
C ASP A 136 -0.17 -1.30 10.40
N LYS A 137 0.61 -1.54 11.47
CA LYS A 137 0.34 -1.09 12.84
C LYS A 137 1.20 0.09 13.31
N GLY A 138 2.09 0.59 12.47
CA GLY A 138 2.94 1.73 12.79
C GLY A 138 2.17 3.04 12.90
N GLU A 139 2.82 4.05 13.45
CA GLU A 139 2.25 5.40 13.55
C GLU A 139 1.94 5.96 12.17
N ILE A 140 0.76 6.53 12.04
CA ILE A 140 0.29 7.18 10.82
C ILE A 140 0.97 8.55 10.70
N ILE A 141 1.55 8.81 9.54
CA ILE A 141 2.13 10.12 9.18
C ILE A 141 1.04 11.00 8.57
N ALA A 142 0.39 10.49 7.54
CA ALA A 142 -0.72 11.15 6.87
C ALA A 142 -1.64 10.12 6.20
N ARG A 143 -2.91 10.46 6.02
CA ARG A 143 -3.86 9.62 5.29
C ARG A 143 -4.80 10.47 4.46
N LYS A 144 -5.23 9.93 3.32
CA LYS A 144 -6.17 10.60 2.41
C LYS A 144 -7.35 9.69 2.15
N ARG A 145 -8.56 10.18 2.48
CA ARG A 145 -9.80 9.42 2.27
C ARG A 145 -10.21 9.46 0.81
N VAL A 146 -10.70 8.33 0.31
CA VAL A 146 -11.31 8.19 -1.02
C VAL A 146 -12.73 7.65 -0.82
N PRO A 147 -13.78 8.34 -1.29
CA PRO A 147 -15.15 7.85 -1.14
C PRO A 147 -15.33 6.53 -1.90
N VAL A 148 -16.07 5.59 -1.34
CA VAL A 148 -16.55 4.40 -2.06
C VAL A 148 -17.86 4.78 -2.73
N LEU A 149 -17.90 4.73 -4.07
CA LEU A 149 -19.10 5.06 -4.86
C LEU A 149 -20.00 3.82 -4.99
N PRO A 150 -21.33 3.99 -5.18
CA PRO A 150 -22.24 2.87 -5.39
C PRO A 150 -21.85 1.96 -6.56
N THR A 151 -21.25 2.53 -7.61
CA THR A 151 -20.79 1.85 -8.82
C THR A 151 -19.35 1.35 -8.77
N ASP A 152 -18.64 1.57 -7.64
CA ASP A 152 -17.28 1.03 -7.54
C ASP A 152 -17.28 -0.48 -7.43
N ASP A 153 -16.35 -1.06 -8.15
CA ASP A 153 -15.81 -2.38 -7.93
C ASP A 153 -14.40 -2.31 -7.35
N GLY A 154 -13.80 -3.46 -7.07
CA GLY A 154 -12.43 -3.52 -6.53
C GLY A 154 -11.40 -2.85 -7.42
N GLN A 155 -11.59 -2.87 -8.75
CA GLN A 155 -10.65 -2.29 -9.72
C GLN A 155 -10.77 -0.76 -9.79
N THR A 156 -11.99 -0.26 -9.91
CA THR A 156 -12.25 1.19 -10.02
C THR A 156 -11.87 1.93 -8.74
N LEU A 157 -12.20 1.37 -7.58
CA LEU A 157 -11.76 1.93 -6.31
C LEU A 157 -10.24 1.91 -6.17
N THR A 158 -9.58 0.79 -6.54
CA THR A 158 -8.10 0.69 -6.51
C THR A 158 -7.46 1.75 -7.40
N ALA A 159 -7.98 1.98 -8.59
CA ALA A 159 -7.46 3.02 -9.49
C ALA A 159 -7.59 4.44 -8.90
N ARG A 160 -8.69 4.74 -8.19
CA ARG A 160 -8.87 6.04 -7.52
C ARG A 160 -7.98 6.19 -6.28
N VAL A 161 -7.79 5.12 -5.51
CA VAL A 161 -6.86 5.10 -4.38
C VAL A 161 -5.42 5.29 -4.88
N ALA A 162 -5.02 4.64 -5.96
CA ALA A 162 -3.69 4.81 -6.57
C ALA A 162 -3.39 6.27 -6.96
N LYS A 163 -4.38 6.99 -7.50
CA LYS A 163 -4.24 8.43 -7.76
C LYS A 163 -4.06 9.23 -6.46
N ALA A 164 -4.82 8.89 -5.42
CA ALA A 164 -4.72 9.55 -4.12
C ALA A 164 -3.36 9.29 -3.44
N GLU A 165 -2.78 8.11 -3.61
CA GLU A 165 -1.43 7.76 -3.11
C GLU A 165 -0.35 8.65 -3.72
N ALA A 166 -0.37 8.83 -5.04
CA ALA A 166 0.58 9.70 -5.73
C ALA A 166 0.45 11.17 -5.28
N VAL A 167 -0.77 11.62 -5.01
CA VAL A 167 -1.02 12.97 -4.46
C VAL A 167 -0.49 13.07 -3.04
N LEU A 168 -0.80 12.10 -2.17
CA LEU A 168 -0.39 12.10 -0.76
C LEU A 168 1.13 12.15 -0.60
N VAL A 169 1.88 11.39 -1.40
CA VAL A 169 3.35 11.43 -1.38
C VAL A 169 3.87 12.81 -1.76
N ARG A 170 3.29 13.46 -2.78
CA ARG A 170 3.70 14.81 -3.20
C ARG A 170 3.41 15.85 -2.13
N GLU A 171 2.24 15.81 -1.53
CA GLU A 171 1.82 16.73 -0.46
C GLU A 171 2.73 16.62 0.77
N MET A 172 3.13 15.40 1.15
CA MET A 172 3.92 15.13 2.35
C MET A 172 5.43 15.17 2.12
N TRP A 173 5.89 15.32 0.88
CA TRP A 173 7.31 15.12 0.58
C TRP A 173 8.23 16.13 1.29
N ALA A 174 7.83 17.39 1.42
CA ALA A 174 8.66 18.40 2.10
C ALA A 174 8.93 18.02 3.56
N ASP A 175 7.88 17.60 4.28
CA ASP A 175 7.98 17.17 5.67
C ASP A 175 8.83 15.89 5.78
N LEU A 176 8.56 14.90 4.93
CA LEU A 176 9.33 13.65 4.88
C LEU A 176 10.82 13.93 4.62
N ALA A 177 11.13 14.73 3.59
CA ALA A 177 12.51 15.05 3.23
C ALA A 177 13.24 15.80 4.33
N SER A 178 12.56 16.66 5.09
CA SER A 178 13.13 17.34 6.24
C SER A 178 13.45 16.40 7.41
N GLY A 179 12.90 15.17 7.42
CA GLY A 179 12.96 14.24 8.53
C GLY A 179 12.05 14.62 9.71
N ARG A 180 11.19 15.62 9.54
CA ARG A 180 10.28 16.15 10.57
C ARG A 180 8.84 16.12 10.06
N TYR A 181 8.08 15.17 10.54
CA TYR A 181 6.70 14.97 10.10
C TYR A 181 5.79 14.59 11.27
N PRO A 182 4.47 14.92 11.15
CA PRO A 182 3.51 14.54 12.18
C PRO A 182 3.38 13.03 12.26
N THR A 183 3.11 12.52 13.47
CA THR A 183 2.70 11.13 13.67
C THR A 183 1.54 11.06 14.65
N PHE A 184 0.69 10.04 14.47
CA PHE A 184 -0.38 9.75 15.41
C PHE A 184 -0.76 8.26 15.37
N ARG A 185 -1.35 7.79 16.46
CA ARG A 185 -1.96 6.46 16.55
C ARG A 185 -3.47 6.60 16.52
N PRO A 186 -4.18 5.90 15.62
CA PRO A 186 -5.64 5.90 15.63
C PRO A 186 -6.16 5.24 16.92
N ARG A 187 -7.29 5.74 17.42
CA ARG A 187 -7.96 5.16 18.61
C ARG A 187 -8.80 3.94 18.23
N GLU A 188 -9.26 3.91 16.98
CA GLU A 188 -10.13 2.86 16.46
C GLU A 188 -9.34 1.57 16.25
N LYS A 189 -10.00 0.42 16.48
CA LYS A 189 -9.41 -0.91 16.26
C LYS A 189 -9.11 -1.16 14.78
N GLY A 190 -9.97 -0.69 13.88
CA GLY A 190 -9.90 -0.93 12.44
C GLY A 190 -10.10 -2.40 12.06
N THR A 191 -9.73 -2.73 10.80
CA THR A 191 -9.86 -4.07 10.24
C THR A 191 -8.49 -4.61 9.80
N TYR A 192 -8.38 -5.93 9.72
CA TYR A 192 -7.21 -6.64 9.20
C TYR A 192 -7.68 -7.87 8.43
N HIS A 193 -7.14 -8.05 7.25
CA HIS A 193 -7.42 -9.21 6.40
C HIS A 193 -6.12 -9.76 5.82
N ASP A 194 -5.95 -11.06 5.96
CA ASP A 194 -4.82 -11.73 5.35
C ASP A 194 -5.14 -12.20 3.92
N ARG A 195 -4.12 -12.76 3.26
CA ARG A 195 -4.27 -13.23 1.89
C ARG A 195 -5.19 -14.46 1.79
N ALA A 196 -5.15 -15.35 2.77
CA ALA A 196 -5.95 -16.58 2.76
C ALA A 196 -7.42 -16.26 2.90
N GLU A 197 -7.78 -15.32 3.78
CA GLU A 197 -9.14 -14.82 3.96
C GLU A 197 -9.69 -14.24 2.65
N GLY A 198 -8.95 -13.39 1.94
CA GLY A 198 -9.38 -12.83 0.68
C GLY A 198 -9.50 -13.87 -0.44
N LEU A 199 -8.66 -14.90 -0.47
CA LEU A 199 -8.79 -16.02 -1.39
C LEU A 199 -10.03 -16.87 -1.10
N SER A 200 -10.39 -17.02 0.17
CA SER A 200 -11.57 -17.74 0.62
C SER A 200 -12.86 -16.96 0.36
N ALA A 201 -12.88 -15.66 0.69
CA ALA A 201 -14.05 -14.81 0.58
C ALA A 201 -14.66 -14.74 -0.82
N ARG A 202 -13.86 -14.91 -1.86
CA ARG A 202 -14.30 -14.92 -3.26
C ARG A 202 -14.79 -16.28 -3.77
N ARG A 203 -14.74 -17.33 -2.94
CA ARG A 203 -15.16 -18.70 -3.27
C ARG A 203 -16.27 -19.12 -2.32
N LEU A 204 -17.49 -18.83 -2.69
CA LEU A 204 -18.65 -19.18 -1.88
C LEU A 204 -19.12 -20.61 -2.17
N LYS A 205 -19.73 -21.22 -1.16
CA LYS A 205 -20.54 -22.43 -1.33
C LYS A 205 -21.99 -22.03 -1.53
N GLY A 206 -22.77 -22.75 -2.32
CA GLY A 206 -24.20 -22.50 -2.52
C GLY A 206 -25.01 -22.54 -1.22
N SER A 207 -24.48 -23.26 -0.21
CA SER A 207 -25.06 -23.28 1.14
C SER A 207 -24.70 -22.06 2.02
N THR A 208 -23.83 -21.14 1.54
CA THR A 208 -23.43 -19.95 2.33
C THR A 208 -24.65 -19.03 2.53
N ARG A 209 -24.96 -18.71 3.78
CA ARG A 209 -26.04 -17.78 4.12
C ARG A 209 -25.50 -16.37 4.31
N MET A 210 -26.05 -15.43 3.55
CA MET A 210 -25.75 -13.99 3.65
C MET A 210 -26.94 -13.17 3.15
N THR A 211 -26.98 -11.88 3.49
CA THR A 211 -27.98 -10.98 2.91
C THR A 211 -27.64 -10.67 1.45
N ALA A 212 -28.66 -10.30 0.65
CA ALA A 212 -28.45 -9.86 -0.73
C ALA A 212 -27.42 -8.70 -0.80
N ARG A 213 -27.42 -7.81 0.18
CA ARG A 213 -26.46 -6.70 0.28
C ARG A 213 -25.04 -7.19 0.49
N GLN A 214 -24.81 -8.10 1.42
CA GLN A 214 -23.48 -8.69 1.66
C GLN A 214 -22.98 -9.42 0.41
N PHE A 215 -23.84 -10.15 -0.27
CA PHE A 215 -23.51 -10.81 -1.53
C PHE A 215 -23.10 -9.79 -2.61
N THR A 216 -23.89 -8.73 -2.80
CA THR A 216 -23.60 -7.69 -3.81
C THR A 216 -22.29 -6.95 -3.50
N ASP A 217 -22.06 -6.57 -2.23
CA ASP A 217 -20.83 -5.87 -1.84
C ASP A 217 -19.60 -6.78 -2.02
N LEU A 218 -19.71 -8.06 -1.66
CA LEU A 218 -18.63 -9.03 -1.85
C LEU A 218 -18.36 -9.28 -3.34
N ALA A 219 -19.43 -9.48 -4.12
CA ALA A 219 -19.33 -9.75 -5.55
C ALA A 219 -18.68 -8.58 -6.30
N ARG A 220 -19.10 -7.33 -6.05
CA ARG A 220 -18.47 -6.16 -6.68
C ARG A 220 -17.06 -5.89 -6.15
N ALA A 221 -16.77 -6.20 -4.88
CA ALA A 221 -15.43 -6.08 -4.32
C ALA A 221 -14.42 -6.96 -5.07
N PHE A 222 -14.80 -8.20 -5.37
CA PHE A 222 -13.93 -9.18 -6.00
C PHE A 222 -14.16 -9.34 -7.52
N THR A 223 -14.98 -8.49 -8.15
CA THR A 223 -15.05 -8.38 -9.61
C THR A 223 -13.78 -7.67 -10.10
N ASP A 224 -12.79 -8.46 -10.51
CA ASP A 224 -11.52 -7.95 -11.04
C ASP A 224 -10.94 -8.98 -12.01
N THR A 225 -10.48 -8.48 -13.16
CA THR A 225 -9.83 -9.29 -14.19
C THR A 225 -8.53 -9.96 -13.74
N ARG A 226 -7.92 -9.48 -12.65
CA ARG A 226 -6.72 -10.09 -12.04
C ARG A 226 -7.01 -11.37 -11.27
N PHE A 227 -8.27 -11.64 -10.97
CA PHE A 227 -8.70 -12.80 -10.20
C PHE A 227 -9.88 -13.40 -10.94
N ASP A 228 -10.01 -14.31 -11.61
CA ASP A 228 -11.18 -14.93 -12.22
C ASP A 228 -12.58 -14.55 -11.66
N GLY A 229 -12.64 -13.49 -10.85
CA GLY A 229 -13.84 -12.99 -10.17
C GLY A 229 -14.19 -13.76 -8.89
N MET A 230 -15.43 -13.58 -8.42
CA MET A 230 -16.06 -14.35 -7.36
C MET A 230 -16.71 -15.62 -7.95
N SER A 231 -16.72 -16.70 -7.22
CA SER A 231 -17.40 -17.94 -7.64
C SER A 231 -18.35 -18.48 -6.57
N VAL A 232 -19.40 -19.19 -7.02
CA VAL A 232 -20.29 -19.98 -6.18
C VAL A 232 -20.25 -21.42 -6.71
N ASP A 233 -19.88 -22.39 -5.89
CA ASP A 233 -19.71 -23.81 -6.26
C ASP A 233 -18.89 -24.01 -7.55
N GLY A 234 -17.85 -23.20 -7.74
CA GLY A 234 -16.97 -23.25 -8.92
C GLY A 234 -17.50 -22.50 -10.16
N VAL A 235 -18.71 -21.97 -10.13
CA VAL A 235 -19.26 -21.13 -11.21
C VAL A 235 -18.84 -19.68 -10.98
N TYR A 236 -18.07 -19.12 -11.90
CA TYR A 236 -17.57 -17.74 -11.81
C TYR A 236 -18.66 -16.72 -12.16
N LEU A 237 -18.72 -15.66 -11.36
CA LEU A 237 -19.64 -14.56 -11.53
C LEU A 237 -18.91 -13.34 -12.10
N ARG A 238 -19.51 -12.70 -13.10
CA ARG A 238 -19.13 -11.37 -13.57
C ARG A 238 -20.30 -10.42 -13.35
N LEU A 239 -20.03 -9.27 -12.71
CA LEU A 239 -21.03 -8.24 -12.49
C LEU A 239 -20.73 -7.03 -13.38
N SER A 240 -21.77 -6.46 -13.95
CA SER A 240 -21.75 -5.12 -14.54
C SER A 240 -22.54 -4.20 -13.62
N LEU A 241 -21.93 -3.08 -13.20
CA LEU A 241 -22.53 -2.13 -12.28
C LEU A 241 -22.99 -0.91 -13.06
N HIS A 242 -24.26 -0.58 -12.96
CA HIS A 242 -24.84 0.60 -13.58
C HIS A 242 -25.63 1.38 -12.52
N GLU A 243 -25.66 2.71 -12.65
CA GLU A 243 -26.59 3.52 -11.85
C GLU A 243 -28.01 3.24 -12.30
N ALA A 244 -28.92 3.14 -11.33
CA ALA A 244 -30.34 3.04 -11.64
C ALA A 244 -30.77 4.29 -12.41
N LYS A 245 -31.42 4.12 -13.55
CA LYS A 245 -32.12 5.21 -14.23
C LYS A 245 -33.23 5.69 -13.29
N LYS A 246 -33.21 6.99 -12.96
CA LYS A 246 -34.28 7.64 -12.20
C LYS A 246 -35.55 7.73 -13.03
#